data_49033d5b126a4c21e97fa208c05f6b1a
#
_entry.id   49033d5b126a4c21e97fa208c05f6b1a
#
_cell.length_a   1.000
_cell.length_b   1.000
_cell.length_c   1.000
_cell.angle_alpha   90.00
_cell.angle_beta   90.00
_cell.angle_gamma   90.00
#
_symmetry.space_group_name_H-M   'P 1'
#
loop_
_entity.id
_entity.type
_entity.pdbx_description
1 polymer ?
#
loop_
_entity_poly.entity_id
_entity_poly.type
_entity_poly.pdbx_seq_one_letter_code
_entity_poly.pdbx_strand_id
1 'polypeptide(L)'
;MTRAVIGVDVGTGSARAGIFDLAGRRLATASRPIRMWKPEAEWAEQSSDDIWTAVCAAVREAMEACAERPEVVGIGFDATCSLVVLDAAGRPVTVDPEGDDARNVIVWMDHRAIDQTDRINAGGYEVLRYVGGRLSPEMQTPKLLWLKEQLPQSWGRAAHFFDLPDFLTWRATGATRRSLCSLVCKWTYLGHEGRWDDAYLSAIGLGDLVEEGYARIGSDVGAVGSAIGGGLTVEAARQLGLTPGIAVGTSMIDAHAGGIGVIGVPLAASATVDYDRRLALIGGTSSCHMVMSLAAPRFIPGVWGPYHSAMLPGLWLNEGGQSATGALIDHVVQGHPRHADLTAEATRRGTTVYQLLNDELAVLAGRSGGPVAMLTRDLHVLPDFHGNRSPRADASLRGAVSGLRLSDGLEDLALLYLATVQAVAYGTRHIVAAMNDTGYAIDTILACGGGTKNPVFLEAHADATGCTLVLPEEPEAVLLGSAVLGAVAAGAFPDIAAGMAGMTHAGRSIEPADGRLRAYHDAKYSVFLRLHDDQMAYRALMAAAG
;
A
#
# COMPACT_ATOMS: atom_id res chain seq x y z
N MET A 1 7.53 30.76 16.44
CA MET A 1 7.64 29.84 15.29
C MET A 1 6.63 28.73 15.44
N THR A 2 5.94 28.36 14.38
CA THR A 2 5.02 27.21 14.37
C THR A 2 5.84 25.93 14.51
N ARG A 3 5.52 25.08 15.49
CA ARG A 3 6.13 23.75 15.60
C ARG A 3 5.56 22.86 14.50
N ALA A 4 6.43 22.13 13.82
CA ALA A 4 6.05 21.28 12.70
C ALA A 4 6.78 19.93 12.73
N VAL A 5 6.24 18.99 12.00
CA VAL A 5 6.80 17.67 11.75
C VAL A 5 6.85 17.39 10.27
N ILE A 6 7.78 16.54 9.86
CA ILE A 6 7.97 16.15 8.46
C ILE A 6 7.53 14.70 8.28
N GLY A 7 6.69 14.45 7.29
CA GLY A 7 6.46 13.12 6.74
C GLY A 7 7.21 12.96 5.42
N VAL A 8 7.93 11.87 5.29
CA VAL A 8 8.64 11.48 4.06
C VAL A 8 8.11 10.14 3.59
N ASP A 9 7.65 10.11 2.33
CA ASP A 9 7.13 8.92 1.68
C ASP A 9 7.95 8.62 0.41
N VAL A 10 8.46 7.40 0.33
CA VAL A 10 9.19 6.90 -0.84
C VAL A 10 8.36 5.82 -1.53
N GLY A 11 7.58 6.25 -2.50
CA GLY A 11 6.84 5.34 -3.39
C GLY A 11 7.72 4.76 -4.49
N THR A 12 7.11 3.99 -5.39
CA THR A 12 7.84 3.29 -6.48
C THR A 12 8.58 4.23 -7.44
N GLY A 13 8.03 5.41 -7.73
CA GLY A 13 8.58 6.32 -8.75
C GLY A 13 9.02 7.69 -8.23
N SER A 14 8.84 7.99 -6.94
CA SER A 14 9.18 9.30 -6.39
C SER A 14 9.37 9.26 -4.89
N ALA A 15 10.21 10.17 -4.38
CA ALA A 15 10.27 10.56 -2.98
C ALA A 15 9.45 11.84 -2.78
N ARG A 16 8.59 11.86 -1.76
CA ARG A 16 7.74 12.98 -1.39
C ARG A 16 8.04 13.43 0.04
N ALA A 17 7.90 14.72 0.31
CA ALA A 17 8.00 15.27 1.66
C ALA A 17 6.83 16.21 1.91
N GLY A 18 6.22 16.11 3.10
CA GLY A 18 5.17 16.99 3.58
C GLY A 18 5.53 17.60 4.92
N ILE A 19 5.32 18.89 5.06
CA ILE A 19 5.50 19.63 6.31
C ILE A 19 4.12 19.87 6.91
N PHE A 20 3.92 19.44 8.16
CA PHE A 20 2.63 19.55 8.85
C PHE A 20 2.81 20.24 10.21
N ASP A 21 1.85 21.07 10.62
CA ASP A 21 1.78 21.50 12.00
C ASP A 21 1.27 20.36 12.91
N LEU A 22 1.31 20.55 14.23
CA LEU A 22 0.88 19.52 15.17
C LEU A 22 -0.64 19.31 15.24
N ALA A 23 -1.41 20.08 14.46
CA ALA A 23 -2.83 19.85 14.23
C ALA A 23 -3.08 19.12 12.90
N GLY A 24 -2.04 18.66 12.19
CA GLY A 24 -2.14 17.93 10.93
C GLY A 24 -2.41 18.80 9.71
N ARG A 25 -2.38 20.12 9.82
CA ARG A 25 -2.54 21.02 8.66
C ARG A 25 -1.24 21.02 7.86
N ARG A 26 -1.34 20.77 6.56
CA ARG A 26 -0.21 20.80 5.66
C ARG A 26 0.25 22.24 5.41
N LEU A 27 1.52 22.51 5.66
CA LEU A 27 2.17 23.80 5.40
C LEU A 27 2.80 23.86 4.01
N ALA A 28 3.40 22.75 3.57
CA ALA A 28 4.01 22.63 2.25
C ALA A 28 4.19 21.15 1.88
N THR A 29 4.44 20.89 0.59
CA THR A 29 4.80 19.57 0.07
C THR A 29 5.68 19.71 -1.15
N ALA A 30 6.55 18.72 -1.39
CA ALA A 30 7.36 18.60 -2.60
C ALA A 30 7.55 17.14 -2.99
N SER A 31 7.87 16.91 -4.27
CA SER A 31 8.10 15.58 -4.82
C SER A 31 9.31 15.59 -5.76
N ARG A 32 10.09 14.51 -5.74
CA ARG A 32 11.24 14.28 -6.63
C ARG A 32 11.15 12.89 -7.22
N PRO A 33 11.35 12.74 -8.55
CA PRO A 33 11.39 11.43 -9.18
C PRO A 33 12.62 10.65 -8.69
N ILE A 34 12.49 9.31 -8.66
CA ILE A 34 13.57 8.36 -8.44
C ILE A 34 13.71 7.47 -9.65
N ARG A 35 14.95 7.05 -9.94
CA ARG A 35 15.24 6.21 -11.09
C ARG A 35 14.90 4.75 -10.78
N MET A 36 14.33 4.06 -11.77
CA MET A 36 14.08 2.63 -11.76
C MET A 36 14.64 1.99 -13.02
N TRP A 37 15.31 0.85 -12.88
CA TRP A 37 15.78 0.01 -13.97
C TRP A 37 14.88 -1.22 -14.06
N LYS A 38 14.61 -1.67 -15.27
CA LYS A 38 13.87 -2.90 -15.57
C LYS A 38 14.71 -3.75 -16.52
N PRO A 39 15.70 -4.50 -16.00
CA PRO A 39 16.58 -5.30 -16.84
C PRO A 39 15.85 -6.43 -17.54
N GLU A 40 14.80 -6.97 -16.91
CA GLU A 40 13.92 -8.00 -17.46
C GLU A 40 12.44 -7.65 -17.20
N ALA A 41 11.51 -8.38 -17.78
CA ALA A 41 10.08 -8.09 -17.71
C ALA A 41 9.53 -8.05 -16.27
N GLU A 42 10.00 -8.99 -15.43
CA GLU A 42 9.55 -9.18 -14.04
C GLU A 42 10.53 -8.62 -13.01
N TRP A 43 11.60 -7.95 -13.45
CA TRP A 43 12.63 -7.38 -12.58
C TRP A 43 12.52 -5.88 -12.48
N ALA A 44 12.77 -5.36 -11.28
CA ALA A 44 12.80 -3.92 -11.03
C ALA A 44 13.85 -3.59 -9.96
N GLU A 45 14.74 -2.67 -10.27
CA GLU A 45 15.87 -2.28 -9.45
C GLU A 45 15.94 -0.77 -9.26
N GLN A 46 16.48 -0.35 -8.12
CA GLN A 46 16.70 1.06 -7.79
C GLN A 46 18.06 1.26 -7.13
N SER A 47 18.42 2.53 -6.91
CA SER A 47 19.62 2.95 -6.17
C SER A 47 19.23 3.57 -4.85
N SER A 48 19.77 3.06 -3.76
CA SER A 48 19.57 3.63 -2.43
C SER A 48 20.15 5.05 -2.30
N ASP A 49 21.22 5.36 -3.01
CA ASP A 49 21.83 6.71 -3.02
C ASP A 49 20.98 7.69 -3.84
N ASP A 50 20.42 7.27 -4.97
CA ASP A 50 19.46 8.08 -5.76
C ASP A 50 18.22 8.39 -4.94
N ILE A 51 17.66 7.40 -4.26
CA ILE A 51 16.50 7.54 -3.37
C ILE A 51 16.79 8.56 -2.26
N TRP A 52 17.94 8.42 -1.55
CA TRP A 52 18.31 9.35 -0.48
C TRP A 52 18.51 10.77 -1.00
N THR A 53 19.10 10.92 -2.18
CA THR A 53 19.28 12.22 -2.84
C THR A 53 17.94 12.88 -3.15
N ALA A 54 16.99 12.11 -3.67
CA ALA A 54 15.62 12.58 -3.95
C ALA A 54 14.88 12.98 -2.66
N VAL A 55 15.00 12.18 -1.59
CA VAL A 55 14.47 12.51 -0.24
C VAL A 55 15.01 13.84 0.25
N CYS A 56 16.33 14.03 0.21
CA CYS A 56 16.96 15.27 0.66
C CYS A 56 16.49 16.48 -0.15
N ALA A 57 16.35 16.32 -1.46
CA ALA A 57 15.85 17.38 -2.34
C ALA A 57 14.39 17.71 -2.06
N ALA A 58 13.52 16.70 -1.88
CA ALA A 58 12.10 16.91 -1.57
C ALA A 58 11.91 17.62 -0.22
N VAL A 59 12.66 17.21 0.83
CA VAL A 59 12.58 17.85 2.15
C VAL A 59 13.01 19.30 2.09
N ARG A 60 14.12 19.62 1.42
CA ARG A 60 14.60 21.02 1.27
C ARG A 60 13.58 21.88 0.54
N GLU A 61 13.06 21.41 -0.58
CA GLU A 61 12.08 22.15 -1.35
C GLU A 61 10.78 22.37 -0.58
N ALA A 62 10.29 21.34 0.15
CA ALA A 62 9.11 21.50 0.99
C ALA A 62 9.34 22.54 2.09
N MET A 63 10.53 22.55 2.71
CA MET A 63 10.90 23.56 3.71
C MET A 63 11.02 24.98 3.13
N GLU A 64 11.52 25.12 1.91
CA GLU A 64 11.60 26.40 1.19
C GLU A 64 10.22 26.90 0.75
N ALA A 65 9.28 26.00 0.47
CA ALA A 65 7.91 26.35 0.07
C ALA A 65 7.00 26.76 1.25
N CYS A 66 7.44 26.60 2.50
CA CYS A 66 6.71 27.10 3.65
C CYS A 66 6.69 28.63 3.66
N ALA A 67 5.52 29.26 3.85
CA ALA A 67 5.39 30.71 3.92
C ALA A 67 6.26 31.34 5.02
N GLU A 68 6.37 30.65 6.15
CA GLU A 68 7.30 30.96 7.23
C GLU A 68 8.04 29.69 7.62
N ARG A 69 9.34 29.77 7.85
CA ARG A 69 10.16 28.63 8.24
C ARG A 69 9.71 28.10 9.62
N PRO A 70 9.17 26.87 9.71
CA PRO A 70 8.71 26.32 10.98
C PRO A 70 9.88 25.78 11.82
N GLU A 71 9.62 25.57 13.11
CA GLU A 71 10.46 24.79 14.00
C GLU A 71 10.15 23.30 13.80
N VAL A 72 11.00 22.57 13.10
CA VAL A 72 10.84 21.12 12.89
C VAL A 72 11.27 20.38 14.16
N VAL A 73 10.36 19.62 14.77
CA VAL A 73 10.62 18.88 16.00
C VAL A 73 10.79 17.38 15.77
N GLY A 74 10.26 16.83 14.66
CA GLY A 74 10.34 15.41 14.34
C GLY A 74 10.20 15.14 12.85
N ILE A 75 10.71 13.99 12.42
CA ILE A 75 10.58 13.47 11.07
C ILE A 75 10.24 11.99 11.12
N GLY A 76 9.28 11.57 10.30
CA GLY A 76 8.92 10.19 10.07
C GLY A 76 9.18 9.82 8.62
N PHE A 77 9.49 8.54 8.41
CA PHE A 77 9.75 7.96 7.10
C PHE A 77 8.84 6.77 6.87
N ASP A 78 8.26 6.69 5.69
CA ASP A 78 7.70 5.49 5.14
C ASP A 78 8.24 5.24 3.73
N ALA A 79 8.13 4.01 3.29
CA ALA A 79 8.52 3.64 1.93
C ALA A 79 7.83 2.35 1.48
N THR A 80 7.92 2.07 0.17
CA THR A 80 7.66 0.73 -0.36
C THR A 80 8.58 -0.29 0.30
N CYS A 81 8.09 -1.51 0.49
CA CYS A 81 8.86 -2.61 1.08
C CYS A 81 9.87 -3.21 0.08
N SER A 82 10.89 -2.44 -0.30
CA SER A 82 11.96 -2.85 -1.21
C SER A 82 13.21 -3.28 -0.43
N LEU A 83 13.94 -4.30 -0.92
CA LEU A 83 15.15 -4.82 -0.27
C LEU A 83 16.36 -3.99 -0.64
N VAL A 84 17.04 -3.39 0.35
CA VAL A 84 18.29 -2.63 0.18
C VAL A 84 19.47 -3.45 0.69
N VAL A 85 20.56 -3.53 -0.08
CA VAL A 85 21.76 -4.31 0.26
C VAL A 85 22.98 -3.39 0.39
N LEU A 86 23.65 -3.43 1.56
CA LEU A 86 24.82 -2.61 1.86
C LEU A 86 25.96 -3.45 2.47
N ASP A 87 27.21 -2.98 2.27
CA ASP A 87 28.38 -3.52 2.95
C ASP A 87 28.55 -2.95 4.39
N ALA A 88 29.58 -3.42 5.10
CA ALA A 88 29.87 -2.98 6.47
C ALA A 88 30.23 -1.49 6.60
N ALA A 89 30.63 -0.84 5.52
CA ALA A 89 30.88 0.60 5.49
C ALA A 89 29.64 1.41 5.05
N GLY A 90 28.50 0.73 4.86
CA GLY A 90 27.26 1.34 4.38
C GLY A 90 27.25 1.70 2.90
N ARG A 91 28.14 1.12 2.11
CA ARG A 91 28.20 1.33 0.66
C ARG A 91 27.27 0.34 -0.06
N PRO A 92 26.69 0.72 -1.21
CA PRO A 92 25.87 -0.16 -2.02
C PRO A 92 26.57 -1.48 -2.38
N VAL A 93 25.81 -2.58 -2.35
CA VAL A 93 26.22 -3.89 -2.85
C VAL A 93 25.21 -4.32 -3.90
N THR A 94 25.69 -4.62 -5.10
CA THR A 94 24.84 -4.88 -6.26
C THR A 94 23.86 -6.03 -6.06
N VAL A 95 22.65 -5.84 -6.58
CA VAL A 95 21.64 -6.90 -6.81
C VAL A 95 21.48 -7.21 -8.28
N ASP A 96 22.30 -6.54 -9.12
CA ASP A 96 22.36 -6.70 -10.56
C ASP A 96 23.39 -7.77 -10.94
N PRO A 97 23.03 -8.79 -11.73
CA PRO A 97 23.97 -9.79 -12.20
C PRO A 97 25.14 -9.24 -13.03
N GLU A 98 24.99 -8.06 -13.65
CA GLU A 98 26.05 -7.38 -14.39
C GLU A 98 27.08 -6.69 -13.46
N GLY A 99 26.79 -6.58 -12.16
CA GLY A 99 27.72 -6.12 -11.14
C GLY A 99 27.76 -4.62 -10.90
N ASP A 100 26.74 -3.85 -11.30
CA ASP A 100 26.64 -2.42 -11.02
C ASP A 100 26.21 -2.18 -9.55
N ASP A 101 27.15 -1.78 -8.69
CA ASP A 101 26.87 -1.50 -7.28
C ASP A 101 25.88 -0.34 -7.08
N ALA A 102 25.65 0.55 -8.06
CA ALA A 102 24.63 1.56 -7.96
C ALA A 102 23.19 0.97 -7.98
N ARG A 103 23.05 -0.26 -8.46
CA ARG A 103 21.78 -1.01 -8.51
C ARG A 103 21.76 -1.99 -7.32
N ASN A 104 21.44 -1.48 -6.14
CA ASN A 104 21.52 -2.20 -4.87
C ASN A 104 20.17 -2.38 -4.16
N VAL A 105 19.06 -2.11 -4.87
CA VAL A 105 17.70 -2.23 -4.33
C VAL A 105 16.89 -3.15 -5.23
N ILE A 106 16.37 -4.26 -4.66
CA ILE A 106 15.32 -5.07 -5.32
C ILE A 106 13.97 -4.47 -4.95
N VAL A 107 13.26 -3.93 -5.95
CA VAL A 107 11.98 -3.24 -5.72
C VAL A 107 10.91 -4.23 -5.23
N TRP A 108 9.94 -3.76 -4.44
CA TRP A 108 8.89 -4.59 -3.84
C TRP A 108 8.17 -5.49 -4.87
N MET A 109 7.85 -4.95 -6.05
CA MET A 109 7.11 -5.63 -7.13
C MET A 109 7.98 -6.53 -8.03
N ASP A 110 9.25 -6.74 -7.69
CA ASP A 110 10.17 -7.59 -8.42
C ASP A 110 9.88 -9.07 -8.13
N HIS A 111 9.69 -9.87 -9.16
CA HIS A 111 9.32 -11.28 -9.06
C HIS A 111 10.47 -12.24 -9.38
N ARG A 112 11.74 -11.77 -9.41
CA ARG A 112 12.92 -12.63 -9.68
C ARG A 112 13.04 -13.84 -8.74
N ALA A 113 12.48 -13.77 -7.54
CA ALA A 113 12.54 -14.82 -6.53
C ALA A 113 11.32 -15.77 -6.54
N ILE A 114 10.61 -15.91 -7.66
CA ILE A 114 9.39 -16.73 -7.73
C ILE A 114 9.68 -18.22 -7.45
N ASP A 115 10.78 -18.77 -7.97
CA ASP A 115 11.17 -20.17 -7.74
C ASP A 115 11.49 -20.42 -6.26
N GLN A 116 12.17 -19.48 -5.60
CA GLN A 116 12.46 -19.54 -4.17
C GLN A 116 11.16 -19.47 -3.36
N THR A 117 10.23 -18.60 -3.77
CA THR A 117 8.91 -18.47 -3.14
C THR A 117 8.14 -19.78 -3.21
N ASP A 118 8.08 -20.42 -4.36
CA ASP A 118 7.35 -21.68 -4.55
C ASP A 118 7.96 -22.82 -3.74
N ARG A 119 9.30 -22.92 -3.69
CA ARG A 119 10.00 -23.91 -2.85
C ARG A 119 9.71 -23.71 -1.36
N ILE A 120 9.74 -22.46 -0.86
CA ILE A 120 9.43 -22.15 0.52
C ILE A 120 7.97 -22.49 0.83
N ASN A 121 7.05 -22.10 -0.03
CA ASN A 121 5.61 -22.36 0.15
C ASN A 121 5.29 -23.88 0.16
N ALA A 122 6.04 -24.68 -0.57
CA ALA A 122 5.88 -26.15 -0.56
C ALA A 122 6.30 -26.81 0.76
N GLY A 123 7.08 -26.12 1.60
CA GLY A 123 7.59 -26.64 2.88
C GLY A 123 6.58 -26.66 4.02
N GLY A 124 5.45 -25.94 3.93
CA GLY A 124 4.37 -25.96 4.91
C GLY A 124 4.76 -25.45 6.31
N TYR A 125 5.61 -24.46 6.39
CA TYR A 125 6.14 -23.92 7.66
C TYR A 125 5.08 -23.16 8.45
N GLU A 126 5.03 -23.38 9.77
CA GLU A 126 4.03 -22.79 10.68
C GLU A 126 4.08 -21.25 10.69
N VAL A 127 5.27 -20.66 10.58
CA VAL A 127 5.46 -19.19 10.54
C VAL A 127 4.66 -18.54 9.40
N LEU A 128 4.42 -19.25 8.31
CA LEU A 128 3.68 -18.74 7.16
C LEU A 128 2.21 -18.42 7.48
N ARG A 129 1.64 -19.00 8.53
CA ARG A 129 0.29 -18.65 8.99
C ARG A 129 0.13 -17.16 9.28
N TYR A 130 1.21 -16.52 9.74
CA TYR A 130 1.21 -15.09 10.09
C TYR A 130 1.42 -14.15 8.89
N VAL A 131 1.60 -14.71 7.71
CA VAL A 131 1.72 -13.94 6.45
C VAL A 131 0.66 -14.37 5.42
N GLY A 132 -0.48 -14.86 5.90
CA GLY A 132 -1.60 -15.29 5.06
C GLY A 132 -1.49 -16.72 4.53
N GLY A 133 -0.63 -17.56 5.14
CA GLY A 133 -0.43 -18.97 4.82
C GLY A 133 0.56 -19.24 3.70
N ARG A 134 0.98 -18.23 2.95
CA ARG A 134 1.94 -18.33 1.83
C ARG A 134 2.74 -17.05 1.69
N LEU A 135 4.01 -17.17 1.31
CA LEU A 135 4.82 -16.03 0.87
C LEU A 135 4.40 -15.57 -0.54
N SER A 136 4.58 -14.29 -0.77
CA SER A 136 4.63 -13.67 -2.10
C SER A 136 6.09 -13.43 -2.51
N PRO A 137 6.44 -13.46 -3.81
CA PRO A 137 7.77 -13.03 -4.28
C PRO A 137 8.07 -11.56 -3.94
N GLU A 138 7.06 -10.78 -3.59
CA GLU A 138 7.19 -9.40 -3.10
C GLU A 138 7.83 -9.32 -1.70
N MET A 139 7.88 -10.42 -0.94
CA MET A 139 8.46 -10.47 0.42
C MET A 139 9.98 -10.64 0.40
N GLN A 140 10.63 -10.31 1.52
CA GLN A 140 12.10 -10.25 1.56
C GLN A 140 12.75 -11.63 1.68
N THR A 141 12.15 -12.56 2.42
CA THR A 141 12.74 -13.90 2.64
C THR A 141 13.08 -14.64 1.33
N PRO A 142 12.18 -14.70 0.31
CA PRO A 142 12.53 -15.27 -0.97
C PRO A 142 13.63 -14.51 -1.72
N LYS A 143 13.63 -13.16 -1.64
CA LYS A 143 14.66 -12.33 -2.28
C LYS A 143 16.04 -12.54 -1.66
N LEU A 144 16.11 -12.71 -0.34
CA LEU A 144 17.36 -13.06 0.35
C LEU A 144 17.89 -14.42 -0.11
N LEU A 145 17.01 -15.42 -0.22
CA LEU A 145 17.39 -16.74 -0.71
C LEU A 145 17.86 -16.68 -2.17
N TRP A 146 17.17 -15.93 -3.03
CA TRP A 146 17.59 -15.68 -4.40
C TRP A 146 18.98 -15.02 -4.46
N LEU A 147 19.20 -13.96 -3.67
CA LEU A 147 20.49 -13.27 -3.62
C LEU A 147 21.63 -14.21 -3.20
N LYS A 148 21.38 -15.04 -2.19
CA LYS A 148 22.35 -16.04 -1.73
C LYS A 148 22.70 -17.07 -2.80
N GLU A 149 21.71 -17.55 -3.55
CA GLU A 149 21.88 -18.58 -4.57
C GLU A 149 22.46 -18.04 -5.88
N GLN A 150 22.00 -16.87 -6.33
CA GLN A 150 22.33 -16.34 -7.65
C GLN A 150 23.50 -15.34 -7.64
N LEU A 151 23.70 -14.62 -6.54
CA LEU A 151 24.75 -13.63 -6.39
C LEU A 151 25.60 -13.87 -5.11
N PRO A 152 26.29 -15.03 -5.00
CA PRO A 152 27.02 -15.39 -3.77
C PRO A 152 28.12 -14.40 -3.41
N GLN A 153 28.69 -13.68 -4.36
CA GLN A 153 29.68 -12.62 -4.09
C GLN A 153 29.02 -11.42 -3.43
N SER A 154 27.85 -10.98 -3.90
CA SER A 154 27.06 -9.91 -3.26
C SER A 154 26.60 -10.34 -1.87
N TRP A 155 26.13 -11.59 -1.73
CA TRP A 155 25.77 -12.16 -0.43
C TRP A 155 26.92 -12.13 0.57
N GLY A 156 28.13 -12.49 0.13
CA GLY A 156 29.34 -12.48 0.98
C GLY A 156 29.85 -11.07 1.34
N ARG A 157 29.59 -10.07 0.49
CA ARG A 157 29.93 -8.66 0.74
C ARG A 157 28.91 -7.96 1.63
N ALA A 158 27.66 -8.41 1.60
CA ALA A 158 26.57 -7.77 2.32
C ALA A 158 26.74 -7.89 3.84
N ALA A 159 26.67 -6.77 4.53
CA ALA A 159 26.65 -6.67 5.97
C ALA A 159 25.30 -6.17 6.52
N HIS A 160 24.48 -5.58 5.65
CA HIS A 160 23.15 -5.10 6.02
C HIS A 160 22.15 -5.40 4.90
N PHE A 161 21.06 -6.04 5.28
CA PHE A 161 19.83 -6.15 4.50
C PHE A 161 18.76 -5.32 5.20
N PHE A 162 18.31 -4.26 4.54
CA PHE A 162 17.25 -3.40 5.06
C PHE A 162 15.97 -3.52 4.23
N ASP A 163 14.83 -3.37 4.87
CA ASP A 163 13.67 -2.85 4.16
C ASP A 163 13.91 -1.36 3.85
N LEU A 164 13.41 -0.85 2.75
CA LEU A 164 13.69 0.53 2.34
C LEU A 164 13.31 1.58 3.40
N PRO A 165 12.16 1.50 4.11
CA PRO A 165 11.88 2.43 5.19
C PRO A 165 12.92 2.37 6.32
N ASP A 166 13.46 1.17 6.64
CA ASP A 166 14.50 1.01 7.65
C ASP A 166 15.87 1.54 7.17
N PHE A 167 16.17 1.43 5.87
CA PHE A 167 17.33 2.09 5.27
C PHE A 167 17.26 3.61 5.43
N LEU A 168 16.08 4.22 5.22
CA LEU A 168 15.93 5.67 5.37
C LEU A 168 16.19 6.13 6.80
N THR A 169 15.67 5.43 7.80
CA THR A 169 15.94 5.74 9.21
C THR A 169 17.38 5.48 9.59
N TRP A 170 18.01 4.40 9.09
CA TRP A 170 19.44 4.18 9.26
C TRP A 170 20.27 5.31 8.65
N ARG A 171 19.96 5.74 7.43
CA ARG A 171 20.67 6.83 6.75
C ARG A 171 20.54 8.15 7.50
N ALA A 172 19.38 8.37 8.13
CA ALA A 172 19.10 9.57 8.92
C ALA A 172 19.80 9.59 10.29
N THR A 173 19.92 8.43 10.96
CA THR A 173 20.32 8.34 12.38
C THR A 173 21.61 7.57 12.63
N GLY A 174 22.07 6.74 11.69
CA GLY A 174 23.15 5.78 11.87
C GLY A 174 22.78 4.54 12.69
N ALA A 175 21.58 4.47 13.23
CA ALA A 175 21.12 3.32 14.03
C ALA A 175 20.59 2.20 13.15
N THR A 176 20.95 0.95 13.48
CA THR A 176 20.56 -0.25 12.71
C THR A 176 19.23 -0.84 13.16
N ARG A 177 18.41 -0.10 13.92
CA ARG A 177 17.08 -0.52 14.35
C ARG A 177 16.18 -0.84 13.16
N ARG A 178 15.41 -1.93 13.26
CA ARG A 178 14.41 -2.34 12.28
C ARG A 178 13.02 -2.01 12.80
N SER A 179 12.14 -1.63 11.89
CA SER A 179 10.72 -1.44 12.20
C SER A 179 10.02 -2.78 12.37
N LEU A 180 9.26 -2.91 13.46
CA LEU A 180 8.40 -4.08 13.66
C LEU A 180 7.39 -4.22 12.52
N CYS A 181 6.91 -3.11 11.92
CA CYS A 181 6.03 -3.12 10.74
C CYS A 181 6.67 -3.88 9.58
N SER A 182 7.86 -3.46 9.14
CA SER A 182 8.56 -4.11 8.01
C SER A 182 8.81 -5.59 8.30
N LEU A 183 9.29 -5.91 9.50
CA LEU A 183 9.72 -7.27 9.84
C LEU A 183 8.56 -8.26 9.89
N VAL A 184 7.42 -7.91 10.50
CA VAL A 184 6.28 -8.83 10.59
C VAL A 184 5.56 -8.98 9.25
N CYS A 185 5.53 -7.92 8.43
CA CYS A 185 4.81 -7.93 7.17
C CYS A 185 5.59 -8.60 6.03
N LYS A 186 6.92 -8.45 6.01
CA LYS A 186 7.74 -8.83 4.83
C LYS A 186 8.87 -9.79 5.12
N TRP A 187 9.26 -9.98 6.40
CA TRP A 187 10.43 -10.75 6.78
C TRP A 187 10.13 -11.99 7.61
N THR A 188 8.87 -12.33 7.82
CA THR A 188 8.43 -13.49 8.64
C THR A 188 8.85 -13.45 10.12
N TYR A 189 9.09 -12.25 10.68
CA TYR A 189 9.35 -12.07 12.11
C TYR A 189 8.07 -12.31 12.93
N LEU A 190 8.16 -13.07 13.99
CA LEU A 190 7.04 -13.36 14.89
C LEU A 190 6.87 -12.24 15.92
N GLY A 191 6.20 -11.15 15.54
CA GLY A 191 6.08 -9.94 16.36
C GLY A 191 5.39 -10.16 17.71
N HIS A 192 4.50 -11.14 17.83
CA HIS A 192 3.82 -11.50 19.07
C HIS A 192 4.71 -12.30 20.03
N GLU A 193 5.77 -12.93 19.52
CA GLU A 193 6.77 -13.66 20.28
C GLU A 193 8.07 -12.87 20.44
N GLY A 194 8.25 -11.80 19.66
CA GLY A 194 9.45 -10.96 19.68
C GLY A 194 10.71 -11.67 19.18
N ARG A 195 10.58 -12.60 18.21
CA ARG A 195 11.71 -13.41 17.73
C ARG A 195 11.62 -13.77 16.24
N TRP A 196 12.75 -14.16 15.70
CA TRP A 196 12.85 -14.91 14.46
C TRP A 196 12.52 -16.40 14.69
N ASP A 197 12.17 -17.11 13.61
CA ASP A 197 12.02 -18.57 13.64
C ASP A 197 13.28 -19.23 13.07
N ASP A 198 14.16 -19.69 13.98
CA ASP A 198 15.47 -20.27 13.64
C ASP A 198 15.33 -21.54 12.80
N ALA A 199 14.36 -22.38 13.16
CA ALA A 199 14.12 -23.64 12.47
C ALA A 199 13.67 -23.38 11.03
N TYR A 200 12.79 -22.41 10.83
CA TYR A 200 12.34 -21.98 9.52
C TYR A 200 13.49 -21.42 8.68
N LEU A 201 14.23 -20.43 9.19
CA LEU A 201 15.34 -19.81 8.45
C LEU A 201 16.41 -20.87 8.06
N SER A 202 16.72 -21.81 8.96
CA SER A 202 17.65 -22.88 8.68
C SER A 202 17.12 -23.85 7.61
N ALA A 203 15.84 -24.21 7.70
CA ALA A 203 15.21 -25.16 6.77
C ALA A 203 15.11 -24.64 5.35
N ILE A 204 14.93 -23.31 5.15
CA ILE A 204 14.87 -22.68 3.82
C ILE A 204 16.25 -22.35 3.24
N GLY A 205 17.35 -22.63 3.96
CA GLY A 205 18.72 -22.39 3.49
C GLY A 205 19.32 -21.03 3.91
N LEU A 206 18.71 -20.32 4.84
CA LEU A 206 19.20 -19.05 5.42
C LEU A 206 19.73 -19.21 6.86
N GLY A 207 20.22 -20.40 7.24
CA GLY A 207 20.72 -20.69 8.59
C GLY A 207 21.93 -19.87 9.00
N ASP A 208 22.74 -19.37 8.07
CA ASP A 208 23.85 -18.43 8.35
C ASP A 208 23.36 -17.12 9.00
N LEU A 209 22.14 -16.67 8.68
CA LEU A 209 21.54 -15.51 9.36
C LEU A 209 21.27 -15.79 10.85
N VAL A 210 20.93 -17.04 11.19
CA VAL A 210 20.75 -17.48 12.58
C VAL A 210 22.11 -17.56 13.28
N GLU A 211 23.10 -18.19 12.63
CA GLU A 211 24.46 -18.39 13.19
C GLU A 211 25.15 -17.06 13.53
N GLU A 212 24.90 -16.00 12.76
CA GLU A 212 25.43 -14.65 13.02
C GLU A 212 24.56 -13.80 13.98
N GLY A 213 23.53 -14.38 14.61
CA GLY A 213 22.62 -13.68 15.55
C GLY A 213 21.82 -12.58 14.88
N TYR A 214 21.39 -12.80 13.60
CA TYR A 214 20.59 -11.89 12.78
C TYR A 214 21.25 -10.53 12.49
N ALA A 215 22.59 -10.44 12.60
CA ALA A 215 23.31 -9.18 12.46
C ALA A 215 22.98 -8.45 11.15
N ARG A 216 22.85 -9.17 10.03
CA ARG A 216 22.54 -8.59 8.72
C ARG A 216 21.07 -8.19 8.54
N ILE A 217 20.12 -8.91 9.17
CA ILE A 217 18.67 -8.67 9.01
C ILE A 217 18.04 -7.90 10.20
N GLY A 218 18.80 -7.77 11.29
CA GLY A 218 18.46 -6.95 12.46
C GLY A 218 18.03 -7.75 13.68
N SER A 219 18.65 -7.40 14.82
CA SER A 219 18.34 -7.92 16.16
C SER A 219 17.73 -6.84 17.07
N ASP A 220 17.93 -5.54 16.75
CA ASP A 220 17.28 -4.41 17.45
C ASP A 220 15.98 -4.05 16.69
N VAL A 221 14.83 -4.38 17.27
CA VAL A 221 13.50 -4.19 16.69
C VAL A 221 12.74 -3.14 17.49
N GLY A 222 12.28 -2.08 16.80
CA GLY A 222 11.54 -0.97 17.39
C GLY A 222 10.06 -0.99 17.05
N ALA A 223 9.24 -0.57 18.01
CA ALA A 223 7.84 -0.29 17.75
C ALA A 223 7.70 0.92 16.81
N VAL A 224 6.71 0.89 15.93
CA VAL A 224 6.42 1.96 14.98
C VAL A 224 6.30 3.31 15.69
N GLY A 225 6.92 4.36 15.15
CA GLY A 225 6.91 5.71 15.72
C GLY A 225 7.74 5.92 16.98
N SER A 226 8.35 4.88 17.56
CA SER A 226 9.30 5.06 18.67
C SER A 226 10.54 5.82 18.21
N ALA A 227 11.10 6.67 19.07
CA ALA A 227 12.30 7.45 18.74
C ALA A 227 13.52 6.57 18.48
N ILE A 228 14.30 6.91 17.46
CA ILE A 228 15.53 6.20 17.09
C ILE A 228 16.76 7.01 17.53
N GLY A 229 17.58 6.40 18.39
CA GLY A 229 18.88 6.94 18.79
C GLY A 229 18.83 8.39 19.27
N GLY A 230 19.79 9.19 18.82
CA GLY A 230 19.88 10.64 19.11
C GLY A 230 19.19 11.53 18.09
N GLY A 231 18.33 10.98 17.23
CA GLY A 231 17.69 11.71 16.12
C GLY A 231 18.64 11.89 14.92
N LEU A 232 18.39 12.93 14.12
CA LEU A 232 19.18 13.20 12.91
C LEU A 232 20.67 13.40 13.24
N THR A 233 21.52 12.69 12.54
CA THR A 233 22.97 12.91 12.58
C THR A 233 23.34 14.28 12.00
N VAL A 234 24.52 14.80 12.32
CA VAL A 234 25.03 16.06 11.74
C VAL A 234 25.04 16.00 10.21
N GLU A 235 25.46 14.87 9.64
CA GLU A 235 25.56 14.71 8.18
C GLU A 235 24.17 14.62 7.53
N ALA A 236 23.26 13.83 8.08
CA ALA A 236 21.90 13.74 7.57
C ALA A 236 21.17 15.09 7.65
N ALA A 237 21.30 15.77 8.78
CA ALA A 237 20.72 17.11 8.96
C ALA A 237 21.25 18.11 7.93
N ARG A 238 22.56 18.11 7.67
CA ARG A 238 23.19 18.94 6.63
C ARG A 238 22.62 18.63 5.24
N GLN A 239 22.46 17.33 4.91
CA GLN A 239 21.91 16.89 3.62
C GLN A 239 20.42 17.26 3.47
N LEU A 240 19.64 17.14 4.53
CA LEU A 240 18.22 17.49 4.56
C LEU A 240 17.95 19.00 4.70
N GLY A 241 18.97 19.83 5.01
CA GLY A 241 18.79 21.27 5.30
C GLY A 241 18.08 21.53 6.64
N LEU A 242 18.24 20.61 7.60
CA LEU A 242 17.62 20.62 8.93
C LEU A 242 18.64 20.78 10.05
N THR A 243 18.20 20.77 11.29
CA THR A 243 19.04 20.83 12.49
C THR A 243 19.37 19.43 12.99
N PRO A 244 20.64 19.14 13.39
CA PRO A 244 20.98 17.87 14.04
C PRO A 244 20.15 17.62 15.31
N GLY A 245 19.87 16.35 15.61
CA GLY A 245 19.15 15.95 16.81
C GLY A 245 17.62 16.03 16.71
N ILE A 246 17.06 16.48 15.58
CA ILE A 246 15.60 16.36 15.34
C ILE A 246 15.21 14.89 15.49
N ALA A 247 14.15 14.63 16.25
CA ALA A 247 13.68 13.28 16.53
C ALA A 247 13.28 12.54 15.24
N VAL A 248 13.70 11.28 15.13
CA VAL A 248 13.36 10.39 14.01
C VAL A 248 12.50 9.25 14.53
N GLY A 249 11.31 9.06 13.95
CA GLY A 249 10.44 7.94 14.28
C GLY A 249 10.86 6.64 13.60
N THR A 250 10.72 5.50 14.30
CA THR A 250 10.80 4.18 13.68
C THR A 250 9.80 4.12 12.53
N SER A 251 10.27 3.70 11.36
CA SER A 251 9.57 3.77 10.08
C SER A 251 8.43 2.77 9.93
N MET A 252 7.73 2.85 8.81
CA MET A 252 6.75 1.84 8.41
C MET A 252 6.63 1.74 6.88
N ILE A 253 5.89 0.75 6.40
CA ILE A 253 5.56 0.58 5.00
C ILE A 253 4.56 1.67 4.58
N ASP A 254 4.67 2.20 3.35
CA ASP A 254 3.89 3.30 2.78
C ASP A 254 2.36 3.11 2.91
N ALA A 255 1.86 1.93 2.52
CA ALA A 255 0.44 1.62 2.65
C ALA A 255 -0.04 1.69 4.12
N HIS A 256 0.80 1.24 5.07
CA HIS A 256 0.48 1.30 6.50
C HIS A 256 0.54 2.74 7.03
N ALA A 257 1.47 3.58 6.54
CA ALA A 257 1.47 5.01 6.84
C ALA A 257 0.17 5.68 6.35
N GLY A 258 -0.28 5.32 5.13
CA GLY A 258 -1.60 5.72 4.65
C GLY A 258 -2.73 5.28 5.58
N GLY A 259 -2.64 4.06 6.13
CA GLY A 259 -3.56 3.55 7.15
C GLY A 259 -3.57 4.41 8.41
N ILE A 260 -2.39 4.77 8.94
CA ILE A 260 -2.26 5.69 10.10
C ILE A 260 -2.89 7.05 9.78
N GLY A 261 -2.69 7.55 8.58
CA GLY A 261 -3.25 8.84 8.14
C GLY A 261 -4.78 8.90 8.04
N VAL A 262 -5.47 7.74 8.10
CA VAL A 262 -6.94 7.72 7.95
C VAL A 262 -7.67 6.95 9.06
N ILE A 263 -7.19 5.80 9.54
CA ILE A 263 -8.00 4.85 10.31
C ILE A 263 -8.37 5.36 11.70
N GLY A 264 -7.55 6.22 12.28
CA GLY A 264 -7.73 6.82 13.59
C GLY A 264 -8.58 8.10 13.60
N VAL A 265 -9.05 8.56 12.44
CA VAL A 265 -9.86 9.79 12.33
C VAL A 265 -11.03 9.77 13.32
N PRO A 266 -11.17 10.78 14.20
CA PRO A 266 -12.33 10.90 15.08
C PRO A 266 -13.60 11.12 14.25
N LEU A 267 -14.56 10.20 14.33
CA LEU A 267 -15.86 10.32 13.64
C LEU A 267 -16.95 10.94 14.55
N ALA A 268 -16.74 10.95 15.85
CA ALA A 268 -17.57 11.64 16.82
C ALA A 268 -16.69 12.13 17.98
N ALA A 269 -17.10 13.25 18.61
CA ALA A 269 -16.28 13.99 19.57
C ALA A 269 -15.89 13.23 20.87
N SER A 270 -16.44 12.04 21.13
CA SER A 270 -16.21 11.28 22.37
C SER A 270 -16.10 9.76 22.17
N ALA A 271 -16.05 9.25 20.96
CA ALA A 271 -16.05 7.80 20.71
C ALA A 271 -14.64 7.23 20.71
N THR A 272 -14.40 6.21 21.52
CA THR A 272 -13.23 5.32 21.36
C THR A 272 -13.28 4.70 19.96
N VAL A 273 -12.14 4.66 19.26
CA VAL A 273 -12.06 4.06 17.94
C VAL A 273 -12.24 2.54 18.05
N ASP A 274 -13.28 2.02 17.41
CA ASP A 274 -13.48 0.58 17.24
C ASP A 274 -12.83 0.14 15.93
N TYR A 275 -11.64 -0.43 16.03
CA TYR A 275 -10.85 -0.86 14.87
C TYR A 275 -11.42 -2.08 14.17
N ASP A 276 -12.25 -2.93 14.84
CA ASP A 276 -12.94 -4.05 14.22
C ASP A 276 -14.03 -3.62 13.22
N ARG A 277 -14.45 -2.34 13.29
CA ARG A 277 -15.49 -1.77 12.41
C ARG A 277 -14.94 -0.86 11.31
N ARG A 278 -13.64 -0.58 11.31
CA ARG A 278 -13.00 0.36 10.39
C ARG A 278 -12.05 -0.33 9.44
N LEU A 279 -12.18 -0.04 8.16
CA LEU A 279 -11.24 -0.48 7.14
C LEU A 279 -10.56 0.73 6.53
N ALA A 280 -9.23 0.74 6.48
CA ALA A 280 -8.47 1.70 5.69
C ALA A 280 -8.34 1.19 4.26
N LEU A 281 -8.80 1.97 3.28
CA LEU A 281 -8.69 1.70 1.84
C LEU A 281 -7.66 2.66 1.23
N ILE A 282 -6.49 2.14 0.89
CA ILE A 282 -5.44 2.91 0.22
C ILE A 282 -5.50 2.59 -1.27
N GLY A 283 -6.08 3.51 -2.05
CA GLY A 283 -6.38 3.30 -3.47
C GLY A 283 -5.38 4.00 -4.40
N GLY A 284 -4.61 3.22 -5.15
CA GLY A 284 -3.65 3.67 -6.17
C GLY A 284 -3.76 2.85 -7.46
N THR A 285 -2.62 2.51 -8.05
CA THR A 285 -2.49 1.54 -9.15
C THR A 285 -3.10 0.20 -8.77
N SER A 286 -2.78 -0.28 -7.58
CA SER A 286 -3.43 -1.35 -6.82
C SER A 286 -4.14 -0.77 -5.59
N SER A 287 -4.74 -1.62 -4.75
CA SER A 287 -5.31 -1.15 -3.48
C SER A 287 -4.96 -2.08 -2.33
N CYS A 288 -4.79 -1.47 -1.13
CA CYS A 288 -4.66 -2.17 0.14
C CYS A 288 -5.90 -1.91 1.00
N HIS A 289 -6.36 -2.96 1.70
CA HIS A 289 -7.53 -2.98 2.56
C HIS A 289 -7.10 -3.47 3.92
N MET A 290 -6.99 -2.58 4.90
CA MET A 290 -6.41 -2.87 6.20
C MET A 290 -7.44 -2.73 7.31
N VAL A 291 -7.51 -3.74 8.15
CA VAL A 291 -8.37 -3.77 9.35
C VAL A 291 -7.54 -4.26 10.53
N MET A 292 -7.81 -3.73 11.71
CA MET A 292 -7.09 -4.11 12.93
C MET A 292 -8.05 -4.63 13.99
N SER A 293 -7.52 -5.46 14.91
CA SER A 293 -8.26 -5.99 16.05
C SER A 293 -7.39 -6.05 17.30
N LEU A 294 -7.99 -5.75 18.47
CA LEU A 294 -7.40 -6.00 19.79
C LEU A 294 -7.59 -7.45 20.25
N ALA A 295 -8.53 -8.16 19.63
CA ALA A 295 -8.85 -9.56 19.97
C ALA A 295 -7.73 -10.51 19.55
N ALA A 296 -8.00 -11.82 19.60
CA ALA A 296 -7.08 -12.84 19.12
C ALA A 296 -6.79 -12.70 17.61
N PRO A 297 -5.66 -13.23 17.12
CA PRO A 297 -5.33 -13.22 15.70
C PRO A 297 -6.41 -13.90 14.86
N ARG A 298 -6.78 -13.29 13.74
CA ARG A 298 -7.76 -13.82 12.79
C ARG A 298 -7.04 -14.31 11.54
N PHE A 299 -7.03 -15.61 11.32
CA PHE A 299 -6.43 -16.24 10.14
C PHE A 299 -7.49 -16.32 9.04
N ILE A 300 -7.33 -15.50 8.02
CA ILE A 300 -8.31 -15.33 6.93
C ILE A 300 -7.69 -15.88 5.65
N PRO A 301 -8.24 -16.95 5.05
CA PRO A 301 -7.70 -17.49 3.81
C PRO A 301 -7.60 -16.41 2.73
N GLY A 302 -6.43 -16.30 2.09
CA GLY A 302 -6.18 -15.33 1.02
C GLY A 302 -6.08 -13.86 1.45
N VAL A 303 -6.03 -13.58 2.75
CA VAL A 303 -5.76 -12.25 3.31
C VAL A 303 -4.47 -12.31 4.11
N TRP A 304 -3.59 -11.36 3.90
CA TRP A 304 -2.30 -11.30 4.58
C TRP A 304 -2.46 -10.96 6.07
N GLY A 305 -1.49 -11.42 6.85
CA GLY A 305 -1.55 -11.36 8.31
C GLY A 305 -2.11 -12.67 8.91
N PRO A 306 -2.45 -12.67 10.20
CA PRO A 306 -2.50 -11.51 11.11
C PRO A 306 -1.10 -11.04 11.54
N TYR A 307 -0.82 -9.76 11.35
CA TYR A 307 0.45 -9.13 11.71
C TYR A 307 0.35 -8.43 13.07
N HIS A 308 1.10 -8.88 14.06
CA HIS A 308 1.05 -8.28 15.40
C HIS A 308 1.86 -6.98 15.47
N SER A 309 1.20 -5.90 15.92
CA SER A 309 1.83 -4.58 16.12
C SER A 309 2.42 -3.94 14.86
N ALA A 310 1.96 -4.31 13.66
CA ALA A 310 2.45 -3.77 12.39
C ALA A 310 2.10 -2.29 12.17
N MET A 311 0.92 -1.84 12.61
CA MET A 311 0.47 -0.45 12.52
C MET A 311 0.33 0.19 13.88
N LEU A 312 -0.44 -0.41 14.77
CA LEU A 312 -0.63 0.05 16.13
C LEU A 312 -0.10 -0.99 17.12
N PRO A 313 0.65 -0.58 18.14
CA PRO A 313 1.15 -1.48 19.16
C PRO A 313 0.03 -2.29 19.82
N GLY A 314 0.22 -3.60 19.93
CA GLY A 314 -0.72 -4.52 20.59
C GLY A 314 -1.91 -4.97 19.73
N LEU A 315 -2.10 -4.42 18.52
CA LEU A 315 -3.17 -4.83 17.62
C LEU A 315 -2.69 -5.81 16.57
N TRP A 316 -3.60 -6.68 16.15
CA TRP A 316 -3.42 -7.57 14.99
C TRP A 316 -3.95 -6.89 13.73
N LEU A 317 -3.16 -6.87 12.67
CA LEU A 317 -3.51 -6.31 11.39
C LEU A 317 -3.77 -7.43 10.38
N ASN A 318 -4.91 -7.37 9.67
CA ASN A 318 -5.11 -8.13 8.44
C ASN A 318 -5.12 -7.16 7.24
N GLU A 319 -4.45 -7.58 6.17
CA GLU A 319 -4.30 -6.80 4.94
C GLU A 319 -4.80 -7.60 3.74
N GLY A 320 -5.92 -7.17 3.17
CA GLY A 320 -6.37 -7.59 1.85
C GLY A 320 -5.89 -6.63 0.76
N GLY A 321 -6.08 -7.01 -0.50
CA GLY A 321 -5.73 -6.11 -1.60
C GLY A 321 -6.26 -6.57 -2.94
N GLN A 322 -6.31 -5.63 -3.88
CA GLN A 322 -6.58 -5.90 -5.29
C GLN A 322 -5.34 -5.54 -6.12
N SER A 323 -4.88 -6.46 -6.96
CA SER A 323 -3.63 -6.31 -7.75
C SER A 323 -3.71 -5.17 -8.76
N ALA A 324 -4.89 -4.90 -9.30
CA ALA A 324 -5.13 -3.82 -10.26
C ALA A 324 -6.47 -3.15 -9.95
N THR A 325 -6.43 -1.86 -9.59
CA THR A 325 -7.60 -1.02 -9.36
C THR A 325 -7.55 0.19 -10.29
N GLY A 326 -6.80 1.23 -9.98
CA GLY A 326 -6.54 2.33 -10.90
C GLY A 326 -5.94 1.84 -12.22
N ALA A 327 -4.98 0.93 -12.16
CA ALA A 327 -4.38 0.35 -13.36
C ALA A 327 -5.39 -0.38 -14.26
N LEU A 328 -6.38 -1.07 -13.70
CA LEU A 328 -7.42 -1.72 -14.49
C LEU A 328 -8.32 -0.70 -15.17
N ILE A 329 -8.74 0.34 -14.44
CA ILE A 329 -9.55 1.43 -14.98
C ILE A 329 -8.78 2.13 -16.11
N ASP A 330 -7.50 2.45 -15.89
CA ASP A 330 -6.62 3.04 -16.90
C ASP A 330 -6.48 2.14 -18.13
N HIS A 331 -6.24 0.83 -17.94
CA HIS A 331 -6.11 -0.15 -19.01
C HIS A 331 -7.37 -0.20 -19.90
N VAL A 332 -8.55 -0.25 -19.29
CA VAL A 332 -9.82 -0.27 -20.03
C VAL A 332 -10.04 1.03 -20.80
N VAL A 333 -9.77 2.17 -20.19
CA VAL A 333 -9.98 3.48 -20.83
C VAL A 333 -8.94 3.74 -21.92
N GLN A 334 -7.66 3.45 -21.66
CA GLN A 334 -6.57 3.67 -22.61
C GLN A 334 -6.60 2.69 -23.79
N GLY A 335 -7.08 1.47 -23.57
CA GLY A 335 -7.22 0.45 -24.62
C GLY A 335 -8.38 0.69 -25.59
N HIS A 336 -9.26 1.65 -25.31
CA HIS A 336 -10.43 1.91 -26.14
C HIS A 336 -10.11 2.87 -27.32
N PRO A 337 -10.66 2.62 -28.54
CA PRO A 337 -10.40 3.46 -29.73
C PRO A 337 -10.68 4.95 -29.51
N ARG A 338 -11.62 5.33 -28.67
CA ARG A 338 -11.99 6.71 -28.36
C ARG A 338 -11.02 7.43 -27.42
N HIS A 339 -10.04 6.75 -26.85
CA HIS A 339 -9.15 7.33 -25.83
C HIS A 339 -8.37 8.54 -26.34
N ALA A 340 -7.82 8.46 -27.57
CA ALA A 340 -7.05 9.57 -28.15
C ALA A 340 -7.89 10.85 -28.32
N ASP A 341 -9.12 10.71 -28.82
CA ASP A 341 -10.06 11.82 -29.00
C ASP A 341 -10.46 12.44 -27.66
N LEU A 342 -10.73 11.58 -26.65
CA LEU A 342 -11.06 12.04 -25.28
C LEU A 342 -9.88 12.74 -24.61
N THR A 343 -8.67 12.27 -24.80
CA THR A 343 -7.47 12.92 -24.26
C THR A 343 -7.28 14.33 -24.88
N ALA A 344 -7.47 14.46 -26.20
CA ALA A 344 -7.44 15.75 -26.88
C ALA A 344 -8.54 16.69 -26.36
N GLU A 345 -9.76 16.17 -26.17
CA GLU A 345 -10.89 16.93 -25.63
C GLU A 345 -10.66 17.37 -24.18
N ALA A 346 -10.16 16.46 -23.32
CA ALA A 346 -9.83 16.77 -21.93
C ALA A 346 -8.78 17.88 -21.84
N THR A 347 -7.74 17.80 -22.67
CA THR A 347 -6.69 18.85 -22.76
C THR A 347 -7.29 20.19 -23.17
N ARG A 348 -8.16 20.20 -24.20
CA ARG A 348 -8.81 21.41 -24.69
C ARG A 348 -9.71 22.06 -23.63
N ARG A 349 -10.40 21.28 -22.82
CA ARG A 349 -11.28 21.76 -21.75
C ARG A 349 -10.58 22.02 -20.42
N GLY A 350 -9.29 21.69 -20.27
CA GLY A 350 -8.57 21.80 -19.01
C GLY A 350 -9.12 20.86 -17.93
N THR A 351 -9.56 19.65 -18.33
CA THR A 351 -10.15 18.62 -17.45
C THR A 351 -9.48 17.26 -17.64
N THR A 352 -10.02 16.21 -17.06
CA THR A 352 -9.52 14.83 -17.18
C THR A 352 -10.43 13.98 -18.06
N VAL A 353 -9.89 12.90 -18.65
CA VAL A 353 -10.66 11.89 -19.37
C VAL A 353 -11.76 11.31 -18.47
N TYR A 354 -11.46 11.08 -17.20
CA TYR A 354 -12.43 10.54 -16.24
C TYR A 354 -13.60 11.49 -15.96
N GLN A 355 -13.34 12.81 -15.90
CA GLN A 355 -14.42 13.78 -15.77
C GLN A 355 -15.33 13.78 -17.00
N LEU A 356 -14.76 13.68 -18.21
CA LEU A 356 -15.57 13.58 -19.44
C LEU A 356 -16.43 12.31 -19.46
N LEU A 357 -15.90 11.19 -18.98
CA LEU A 357 -16.67 9.95 -18.85
C LEU A 357 -17.78 10.07 -17.79
N ASN A 358 -17.51 10.71 -16.66
CA ASN A 358 -18.52 10.98 -15.64
C ASN A 358 -19.65 11.90 -16.17
N ASP A 359 -19.29 12.92 -16.97
CA ASP A 359 -20.26 13.81 -17.60
C ASP A 359 -21.15 13.04 -18.59
N GLU A 360 -20.58 12.13 -19.40
CA GLU A 360 -21.34 11.29 -20.31
C GLU A 360 -22.30 10.34 -19.54
N LEU A 361 -21.82 9.74 -18.44
CA LEU A 361 -22.68 8.90 -17.56
C LEU A 361 -23.86 9.70 -17.01
N ALA A 362 -23.66 10.96 -16.63
CA ALA A 362 -24.73 11.82 -16.16
C ALA A 362 -25.76 12.10 -17.28
N VAL A 363 -25.30 12.31 -18.52
CA VAL A 363 -26.20 12.45 -19.69
C VAL A 363 -27.01 11.19 -19.94
N LEU A 364 -26.37 10.01 -19.89
CA LEU A 364 -27.05 8.71 -20.07
C LEU A 364 -28.07 8.44 -18.97
N ALA A 365 -27.74 8.73 -17.72
CA ALA A 365 -28.66 8.62 -16.59
C ALA A 365 -29.88 9.53 -16.75
N GLY A 366 -29.67 10.78 -17.21
CA GLY A 366 -30.76 11.71 -17.53
C GLY A 366 -31.69 11.18 -18.64
N ARG A 367 -31.14 10.53 -19.66
CA ARG A 367 -31.92 9.91 -20.73
C ARG A 367 -32.72 8.68 -20.27
N SER A 368 -32.13 7.87 -19.40
CA SER A 368 -32.77 6.63 -18.88
C SER A 368 -33.77 6.89 -17.76
N GLY A 369 -33.71 8.06 -17.13
CA GLY A 369 -34.54 8.42 -15.97
C GLY A 369 -34.22 7.64 -14.70
N GLY A 370 -32.99 7.08 -14.60
CA GLY A 370 -32.54 6.27 -13.47
C GLY A 370 -31.17 6.71 -12.93
N PRO A 371 -30.73 6.16 -11.79
CA PRO A 371 -29.41 6.46 -11.23
C PRO A 371 -28.29 5.93 -12.14
N VAL A 372 -27.15 6.63 -12.12
CA VAL A 372 -25.93 6.28 -12.90
C VAL A 372 -25.54 4.81 -12.69
N ALA A 373 -25.52 4.34 -11.44
CA ALA A 373 -25.13 2.97 -11.12
C ALA A 373 -25.91 1.89 -11.88
N MET A 374 -27.18 2.15 -12.26
CA MET A 374 -28.04 1.17 -12.94
C MET A 374 -27.84 1.12 -14.46
N LEU A 375 -27.02 1.99 -15.04
CA LEU A 375 -26.73 2.01 -16.49
C LEU A 375 -26.02 0.75 -16.98
N THR A 376 -25.34 0.03 -16.11
CA THR A 376 -24.56 -1.19 -16.43
C THR A 376 -25.31 -2.49 -16.12
N ARG A 377 -26.65 -2.46 -16.12
CA ARG A 377 -27.47 -3.61 -15.74
C ARG A 377 -27.06 -4.92 -16.41
N ASP A 378 -26.77 -4.88 -17.70
CA ASP A 378 -26.45 -6.06 -18.52
C ASP A 378 -24.97 -6.12 -18.92
N LEU A 379 -24.12 -5.27 -18.33
CA LEU A 379 -22.66 -5.22 -18.56
C LEU A 379 -21.92 -5.51 -17.26
N HIS A 380 -21.12 -6.58 -17.25
CA HIS A 380 -20.45 -7.08 -16.06
C HIS A 380 -18.98 -7.29 -16.31
N VAL A 381 -18.15 -6.97 -15.30
CA VAL A 381 -16.69 -7.15 -15.34
C VAL A 381 -16.25 -8.00 -14.15
N LEU A 382 -15.38 -8.99 -14.39
CA LEU A 382 -14.59 -9.66 -13.37
C LEU A 382 -13.20 -9.00 -13.39
N PRO A 383 -12.77 -8.31 -12.31
CA PRO A 383 -11.60 -7.41 -12.35
C PRO A 383 -10.24 -8.12 -12.25
N ASP A 384 -10.18 -9.44 -12.29
CA ASP A 384 -8.98 -10.25 -12.06
C ASP A 384 -7.99 -10.24 -13.25
N PHE A 385 -7.83 -9.09 -13.95
CA PHE A 385 -6.95 -8.96 -15.14
C PHE A 385 -5.47 -9.18 -14.80
N HIS A 386 -5.09 -8.98 -13.53
CA HIS A 386 -3.74 -9.23 -13.01
C HIS A 386 -3.77 -10.21 -11.83
N GLY A 387 -4.57 -11.29 -11.95
CA GLY A 387 -4.82 -12.22 -10.85
C GLY A 387 -5.69 -11.63 -9.74
N ASN A 388 -5.94 -12.41 -8.71
CA ASN A 388 -6.67 -11.98 -7.51
C ASN A 388 -5.76 -12.09 -6.29
N ARG A 389 -5.45 -10.96 -5.66
CA ARG A 389 -4.63 -10.93 -4.43
C ARG A 389 -5.45 -11.42 -3.24
N SER A 390 -6.64 -10.86 -3.05
CA SER A 390 -7.53 -11.19 -1.93
C SER A 390 -9.00 -11.18 -2.36
N PRO A 391 -9.82 -12.06 -1.80
CA PRO A 391 -9.51 -13.15 -0.86
C PRO A 391 -9.16 -14.49 -1.55
N ARG A 392 -9.11 -14.57 -2.89
CA ARG A 392 -8.88 -15.84 -3.60
C ARG A 392 -7.40 -16.27 -3.61
N ALA A 393 -6.46 -15.32 -3.49
CA ALA A 393 -5.01 -15.54 -3.50
C ALA A 393 -4.52 -16.40 -4.70
N ASP A 394 -5.06 -16.13 -5.89
CA ASP A 394 -4.74 -16.84 -7.13
C ASP A 394 -4.24 -15.86 -8.21
N ALA A 395 -2.92 -15.81 -8.41
CA ALA A 395 -2.26 -14.99 -9.42
C ALA A 395 -2.56 -15.47 -10.86
N SER A 396 -3.07 -16.69 -11.04
CA SER A 396 -3.37 -17.26 -12.34
C SER A 396 -4.74 -16.86 -12.88
N LEU A 397 -5.61 -16.24 -12.07
CA LEU A 397 -6.92 -15.75 -12.51
C LEU A 397 -6.77 -14.67 -13.58
N ARG A 398 -7.78 -14.55 -14.43
CA ARG A 398 -7.82 -13.56 -15.51
C ARG A 398 -9.18 -12.85 -15.50
N GLY A 399 -9.18 -11.61 -16.01
CA GLY A 399 -10.39 -10.81 -16.13
C GLY A 399 -11.36 -11.38 -17.17
N ALA A 400 -12.63 -11.01 -17.00
CA ALA A 400 -13.69 -11.31 -17.97
C ALA A 400 -14.63 -10.12 -18.10
N VAL A 401 -15.22 -9.97 -19.28
CA VAL A 401 -16.28 -8.99 -19.55
C VAL A 401 -17.45 -9.69 -20.22
N SER A 402 -18.65 -9.49 -19.71
CA SER A 402 -19.90 -10.03 -20.23
C SER A 402 -20.87 -8.90 -20.55
N GLY A 403 -21.54 -8.99 -21.71
CA GLY A 403 -22.56 -8.00 -22.13
C GLY A 403 -22.02 -6.90 -23.04
N LEU A 404 -20.88 -7.09 -23.71
CA LEU A 404 -20.37 -6.15 -24.71
C LEU A 404 -21.30 -6.03 -25.91
N ARG A 405 -21.43 -4.81 -26.45
CA ARG A 405 -22.13 -4.50 -27.68
C ARG A 405 -21.16 -4.30 -28.84
N LEU A 406 -21.64 -4.45 -30.08
CA LEU A 406 -20.86 -4.15 -31.27
C LEU A 406 -20.89 -2.63 -31.52
N SER A 407 -20.14 -1.88 -30.72
CA SER A 407 -20.02 -0.42 -30.80
C SER A 407 -18.73 0.01 -30.13
N ASP A 408 -18.13 1.09 -30.65
CA ASP A 408 -16.92 1.74 -30.14
C ASP A 408 -17.17 3.20 -29.77
N GLY A 409 -18.42 3.57 -29.52
CA GLY A 409 -18.85 4.92 -29.19
C GLY A 409 -18.42 5.38 -27.79
N LEU A 410 -18.58 6.68 -27.53
CA LEU A 410 -18.30 7.27 -26.22
C LEU A 410 -19.21 6.66 -25.13
N GLU A 411 -20.47 6.44 -25.47
CA GLU A 411 -21.44 5.79 -24.56
C GLU A 411 -20.94 4.41 -24.10
N ASP A 412 -20.44 3.57 -25.02
CA ASP A 412 -19.97 2.22 -24.68
C ASP A 412 -18.71 2.26 -23.81
N LEU A 413 -17.79 3.20 -24.10
CA LEU A 413 -16.65 3.42 -23.23
C LEU A 413 -17.06 3.89 -21.82
N ALA A 414 -18.00 4.83 -21.72
CA ALA A 414 -18.50 5.30 -20.43
C ALA A 414 -19.17 4.18 -19.62
N LEU A 415 -19.97 3.33 -20.28
CA LEU A 415 -20.58 2.17 -19.64
C LEU A 415 -19.56 1.12 -19.20
N LEU A 416 -18.56 0.81 -20.03
CA LEU A 416 -17.50 -0.13 -19.69
C LEU A 416 -16.62 0.40 -18.54
N TYR A 417 -16.29 1.68 -18.56
CA TYR A 417 -15.62 2.36 -17.45
C TYR A 417 -16.43 2.24 -16.15
N LEU A 418 -17.73 2.55 -16.15
CA LEU A 418 -18.59 2.41 -14.97
C LEU A 418 -18.64 0.95 -14.47
N ALA A 419 -18.82 -0.02 -15.38
CA ALA A 419 -18.85 -1.43 -15.02
C ALA A 419 -17.50 -1.89 -14.40
N THR A 420 -16.38 -1.34 -14.87
CA THR A 420 -15.05 -1.60 -14.31
C THR A 420 -14.90 -1.01 -12.91
N VAL A 421 -15.33 0.23 -12.70
CA VAL A 421 -15.34 0.87 -11.37
C VAL A 421 -16.20 0.07 -10.39
N GLN A 422 -17.38 -0.37 -10.81
CA GLN A 422 -18.26 -1.22 -10.00
C GLN A 422 -17.60 -2.57 -9.68
N ALA A 423 -16.90 -3.18 -10.64
CA ALA A 423 -16.20 -4.45 -10.44
C ALA A 423 -15.10 -4.33 -9.37
N VAL A 424 -14.34 -3.23 -9.37
CA VAL A 424 -13.36 -2.91 -8.32
C VAL A 424 -14.05 -2.76 -6.96
N ALA A 425 -15.21 -2.09 -6.91
CA ALA A 425 -16.00 -1.96 -5.69
C ALA A 425 -16.54 -3.31 -5.19
N TYR A 426 -16.95 -4.22 -6.08
CA TYR A 426 -17.34 -5.59 -5.70
C TYR A 426 -16.14 -6.41 -5.21
N GLY A 427 -14.94 -6.19 -5.74
CA GLY A 427 -13.72 -6.76 -5.19
C GLY A 427 -13.48 -6.30 -3.74
N THR A 428 -13.66 -5.01 -3.45
CA THR A 428 -13.63 -4.47 -2.08
C THR A 428 -14.71 -5.11 -1.20
N ARG A 429 -15.96 -5.22 -1.68
CA ARG A 429 -17.04 -5.94 -0.97
C ARG A 429 -16.68 -7.38 -0.64
N HIS A 430 -16.03 -8.09 -1.57
CA HIS A 430 -15.62 -9.47 -1.37
C HIS A 430 -14.55 -9.61 -0.27
N ILE A 431 -13.59 -8.68 -0.22
CA ILE A 431 -12.58 -8.61 0.85
C ILE A 431 -13.25 -8.30 2.20
N VAL A 432 -14.14 -7.30 2.26
CA VAL A 432 -14.90 -6.94 3.48
C VAL A 432 -15.74 -8.13 3.98
N ALA A 433 -16.42 -8.83 3.07
CA ALA A 433 -17.20 -10.01 3.44
C ALA A 433 -16.32 -11.11 4.05
N ALA A 434 -15.19 -11.44 3.41
CA ALA A 434 -14.25 -12.44 3.93
C ALA A 434 -13.67 -12.06 5.32
N MET A 435 -13.43 -10.78 5.56
CA MET A 435 -13.01 -10.29 6.88
C MET A 435 -14.15 -10.40 7.90
N ASN A 436 -15.36 -9.96 7.56
CA ASN A 436 -16.52 -10.01 8.45
C ASN A 436 -16.92 -11.45 8.83
N ASP A 437 -16.77 -12.41 7.92
CA ASP A 437 -17.02 -13.83 8.18
C ASP A 437 -16.09 -14.42 9.26
N THR A 438 -14.97 -13.75 9.57
CA THR A 438 -14.03 -14.15 10.64
C THR A 438 -14.19 -13.33 11.92
N GLY A 439 -15.25 -12.52 12.02
CA GLY A 439 -15.63 -11.82 13.24
C GLY A 439 -15.26 -10.33 13.29
N TYR A 440 -14.79 -9.73 12.18
CA TYR A 440 -14.85 -8.28 12.03
C TYR A 440 -16.30 -7.83 11.82
N ALA A 441 -16.56 -6.55 11.99
CA ALA A 441 -17.90 -5.96 11.80
C ALA A 441 -17.78 -4.65 10.99
N ILE A 442 -17.01 -4.70 9.90
CA ILE A 442 -16.64 -3.53 9.09
C ILE A 442 -17.92 -2.90 8.52
N ASP A 443 -18.16 -1.64 8.86
CA ASP A 443 -19.26 -0.80 8.39
C ASP A 443 -18.78 0.57 7.93
N THR A 444 -17.52 0.90 8.15
CA THR A 444 -16.91 2.18 7.80
C THR A 444 -15.61 1.97 7.04
N ILE A 445 -15.49 2.58 5.86
CA ILE A 445 -14.29 2.58 5.03
C ILE A 445 -13.70 3.98 5.05
N LEU A 446 -12.45 4.10 5.52
CA LEU A 446 -11.69 5.35 5.46
C LEU A 446 -10.75 5.26 4.26
N ALA A 447 -11.00 6.08 3.24
CA ALA A 447 -10.34 5.96 1.94
C ALA A 447 -9.39 7.13 1.65
N CYS A 448 -8.21 6.81 1.11
CA CYS A 448 -7.28 7.80 0.56
C CYS A 448 -6.65 7.32 -0.75
N GLY A 449 -5.90 8.21 -1.39
CA GLY A 449 -5.20 7.95 -2.65
C GLY A 449 -5.95 8.41 -3.89
N GLY A 450 -5.42 8.07 -5.08
CA GLY A 450 -5.87 8.64 -6.36
C GLY A 450 -7.35 8.41 -6.70
N GLY A 451 -7.88 7.24 -6.34
CA GLY A 451 -9.28 6.87 -6.60
C GLY A 451 -10.30 7.80 -5.93
N THR A 452 -9.93 8.41 -4.79
CA THR A 452 -10.84 9.28 -4.01
C THR A 452 -11.17 10.62 -4.68
N LYS A 453 -10.45 10.96 -5.74
CA LYS A 453 -10.75 12.15 -6.57
C LYS A 453 -11.93 11.95 -7.51
N ASN A 454 -12.41 10.72 -7.65
CA ASN A 454 -13.46 10.34 -8.60
C ASN A 454 -14.78 10.04 -7.85
N PRO A 455 -15.82 10.87 -7.99
CA PRO A 455 -17.09 10.68 -7.29
C PRO A 455 -17.78 9.35 -7.65
N VAL A 456 -17.70 8.91 -8.90
CA VAL A 456 -18.28 7.63 -9.33
C VAL A 456 -17.60 6.44 -8.63
N PHE A 457 -16.28 6.54 -8.39
CA PHE A 457 -15.55 5.53 -7.63
C PHE A 457 -16.01 5.48 -6.17
N LEU A 458 -16.20 6.64 -5.54
CA LEU A 458 -16.62 6.75 -4.14
C LEU A 458 -18.04 6.21 -3.93
N GLU A 459 -18.99 6.64 -4.75
CA GLU A 459 -20.37 6.19 -4.71
C GLU A 459 -20.47 4.67 -4.95
N ALA A 460 -19.77 4.16 -5.97
CA ALA A 460 -19.75 2.73 -6.25
C ALA A 460 -19.22 1.90 -5.08
N HIS A 461 -18.20 2.38 -4.35
CA HIS A 461 -17.66 1.68 -3.18
C HIS A 461 -18.64 1.71 -2.00
N ALA A 462 -19.22 2.86 -1.68
CA ALA A 462 -20.23 2.96 -0.61
C ALA A 462 -21.41 2.04 -0.89
N ASP A 463 -22.01 2.14 -2.10
CA ASP A 463 -23.19 1.40 -2.49
C ASP A 463 -22.95 -0.12 -2.58
N ALA A 464 -21.82 -0.52 -3.19
CA ALA A 464 -21.50 -1.94 -3.34
C ALA A 464 -21.21 -2.61 -2.00
N THR A 465 -20.45 -1.96 -1.10
CA THR A 465 -20.07 -2.53 0.19
C THR A 465 -21.17 -2.40 1.23
N GLY A 466 -21.99 -1.35 1.14
CA GLY A 466 -22.96 -0.96 2.17
C GLY A 466 -22.29 -0.34 3.41
N CYS A 467 -21.05 0.13 3.27
CA CYS A 467 -20.32 0.82 4.31
C CYS A 467 -20.36 2.33 4.07
N THR A 468 -20.39 3.11 5.15
CA THR A 468 -20.12 4.55 5.07
C THR A 468 -18.69 4.76 4.63
N LEU A 469 -18.48 5.53 3.55
CA LEU A 469 -17.14 5.89 3.08
C LEU A 469 -16.76 7.27 3.61
N VAL A 470 -15.63 7.36 4.30
CA VAL A 470 -15.12 8.61 4.88
C VAL A 470 -13.80 8.99 4.22
N LEU A 471 -13.71 10.23 3.75
CA LEU A 471 -12.46 10.81 3.25
C LEU A 471 -11.81 11.65 4.34
N PRO A 472 -10.47 11.62 4.49
CA PRO A 472 -9.78 12.55 5.37
C PRO A 472 -9.87 13.99 4.81
N GLU A 473 -9.74 14.97 5.69
CA GLU A 473 -9.63 16.38 5.30
C GLU A 473 -8.31 16.63 4.54
N GLU A 474 -7.21 16.02 5.02
CA GLU A 474 -5.91 16.07 4.33
C GLU A 474 -5.79 14.93 3.29
N PRO A 475 -5.72 15.26 1.99
CA PRO A 475 -5.67 14.25 0.93
C PRO A 475 -4.32 13.50 0.88
N GLU A 476 -3.23 14.08 1.40
CA GLU A 476 -1.90 13.45 1.46
C GLU A 476 -1.76 12.59 2.72
N ALA A 477 -2.69 11.65 2.90
CA ALA A 477 -2.80 10.83 4.11
C ALA A 477 -1.55 9.99 4.40
N VAL A 478 -0.82 9.51 3.38
CA VAL A 478 0.44 8.76 3.54
C VAL A 478 1.49 9.65 4.19
N LEU A 479 1.71 10.85 3.64
CA LEU A 479 2.64 11.83 4.22
C LEU A 479 2.24 12.25 5.63
N LEU A 480 0.93 12.43 5.89
CA LEU A 480 0.44 12.76 7.22
C LEU A 480 0.67 11.61 8.21
N GLY A 481 0.43 10.36 7.80
CA GLY A 481 0.70 9.18 8.63
C GLY A 481 2.19 9.07 8.98
N SER A 482 3.06 9.31 8.02
CA SER A 482 4.50 9.39 8.27
C SER A 482 4.86 10.54 9.22
N ALA A 483 4.24 11.71 9.07
CA ALA A 483 4.43 12.85 9.97
C ALA A 483 3.99 12.54 11.42
N VAL A 484 2.94 11.74 11.60
CA VAL A 484 2.50 11.24 12.92
C VAL A 484 3.62 10.45 13.61
N LEU A 485 4.39 9.61 12.87
CA LEU A 485 5.54 8.89 13.43
C LEU A 485 6.59 9.85 13.99
N GLY A 486 6.90 10.91 13.22
CA GLY A 486 7.82 11.96 13.65
C GLY A 486 7.31 12.74 14.86
N ALA A 487 6.01 13.03 14.94
CA ALA A 487 5.39 13.73 16.04
C ALA A 487 5.45 12.93 17.36
N VAL A 488 5.21 11.61 17.27
CA VAL A 488 5.31 10.70 18.42
C VAL A 488 6.77 10.57 18.88
N ALA A 489 7.71 10.38 17.95
CA ALA A 489 9.13 10.30 18.26
C ALA A 489 9.64 11.57 18.94
N ALA A 490 9.10 12.74 18.59
CA ALA A 490 9.41 14.04 19.21
C ALA A 490 8.72 14.26 20.56
N GLY A 491 7.91 13.31 21.04
CA GLY A 491 7.14 13.45 22.28
C GLY A 491 6.01 14.49 22.21
N ALA A 492 5.60 14.90 21.00
CA ALA A 492 4.46 15.79 20.82
C ALA A 492 3.14 15.09 21.16
N PHE A 493 3.09 13.77 20.99
CA PHE A 493 2.01 12.88 21.40
C PHE A 493 2.57 11.67 22.14
N PRO A 494 1.83 11.10 23.11
CA PRO A 494 2.30 9.97 23.91
C PRO A 494 2.44 8.66 23.11
N ASP A 495 1.62 8.48 22.07
CA ASP A 495 1.58 7.29 21.23
C ASP A 495 0.96 7.60 19.84
N ILE A 496 0.97 6.61 18.96
CA ILE A 496 0.44 6.72 17.59
C ILE A 496 -1.08 7.00 17.61
N ALA A 497 -1.84 6.40 18.53
CA ALA A 497 -3.30 6.60 18.60
C ALA A 497 -3.64 8.06 18.95
N ALA A 498 -2.92 8.64 19.91
CA ALA A 498 -3.04 10.05 20.26
C ALA A 498 -2.59 10.98 19.11
N GLY A 499 -1.50 10.61 18.42
CA GLY A 499 -1.02 11.33 17.24
C GLY A 499 -2.06 11.34 16.10
N MET A 500 -2.66 10.19 15.80
CA MET A 500 -3.76 10.09 14.84
C MET A 500 -4.95 10.99 15.26
N ALA A 501 -5.42 10.85 16.50
CA ALA A 501 -6.54 11.63 17.00
C ALA A 501 -6.31 13.15 16.96
N GLY A 502 -5.06 13.59 17.14
CA GLY A 502 -4.68 15.01 17.16
C GLY A 502 -4.36 15.60 15.79
N MET A 503 -3.95 14.78 14.84
CA MET A 503 -3.45 15.25 13.52
C MET A 503 -4.35 14.85 12.35
N THR A 504 -5.30 13.91 12.52
CA THR A 504 -6.18 13.48 11.42
C THR A 504 -7.60 13.97 11.64
N HIS A 505 -8.26 14.44 10.57
CA HIS A 505 -9.60 15.00 10.62
C HIS A 505 -10.48 14.38 9.55
N ALA A 506 -11.77 14.14 9.90
CA ALA A 506 -12.76 13.69 8.94
C ALA A 506 -13.15 14.83 8.00
N GLY A 507 -13.08 14.58 6.73
CA GLY A 507 -13.60 15.45 5.69
C GLY A 507 -15.01 15.02 5.29
N ARG A 508 -15.20 14.68 4.01
CA ARG A 508 -16.49 14.28 3.44
C ARG A 508 -16.83 12.81 3.76
N SER A 509 -18.09 12.56 4.15
CA SER A 509 -18.66 11.21 4.23
C SER A 509 -19.63 10.95 3.07
N ILE A 510 -19.67 9.73 2.59
CA ILE A 510 -20.60 9.22 1.59
C ILE A 510 -21.33 8.03 2.20
N GLU A 511 -22.64 8.18 2.38
CA GLU A 511 -23.48 7.11 2.89
C GLU A 511 -23.85 6.14 1.77
N PRO A 512 -23.93 4.83 2.04
CA PRO A 512 -24.40 3.86 1.06
C PRO A 512 -25.87 4.08 0.75
N ALA A 513 -26.22 3.88 -0.52
CA ALA A 513 -27.63 3.89 -0.93
C ALA A 513 -28.39 2.68 -0.36
N ASP A 514 -29.68 2.87 -0.15
CA ASP A 514 -30.60 1.85 0.35
C ASP A 514 -31.63 1.39 -0.73
N GLY A 515 -32.62 0.62 -0.32
CA GLY A 515 -33.78 0.25 -1.12
C GLY A 515 -33.41 -0.39 -2.47
N ARG A 516 -33.94 0.19 -3.56
CA ARG A 516 -33.79 -0.35 -4.91
C ARG A 516 -32.35 -0.41 -5.38
N LEU A 517 -31.53 0.58 -5.03
CA LEU A 517 -30.14 0.64 -5.47
C LEU A 517 -29.29 -0.39 -4.71
N ARG A 518 -29.55 -0.59 -3.43
CA ARG A 518 -28.93 -1.67 -2.66
C ARG A 518 -29.24 -3.04 -3.27
N ALA A 519 -30.52 -3.32 -3.56
CA ALA A 519 -30.92 -4.58 -4.19
C ALA A 519 -30.26 -4.79 -5.58
N TYR A 520 -30.06 -3.71 -6.34
CA TYR A 520 -29.35 -3.75 -7.61
C TYR A 520 -27.88 -4.17 -7.41
N HIS A 521 -27.17 -3.56 -6.46
CA HIS A 521 -25.76 -3.92 -6.17
C HIS A 521 -25.65 -5.35 -5.61
N ASP A 522 -26.61 -5.82 -4.83
CA ASP A 522 -26.64 -7.21 -4.36
C ASP A 522 -26.77 -8.21 -5.52
N ALA A 523 -27.64 -7.91 -6.50
CA ALA A 523 -27.77 -8.72 -7.71
C ALA A 523 -26.49 -8.68 -8.57
N LYS A 524 -25.90 -7.51 -8.76
CA LYS A 524 -24.62 -7.35 -9.50
C LYS A 524 -23.47 -8.07 -8.81
N TYR A 525 -23.40 -8.03 -7.48
CA TYR A 525 -22.40 -8.78 -6.72
C TYR A 525 -22.57 -10.29 -6.87
N SER A 526 -23.81 -10.78 -6.93
CA SER A 526 -24.07 -12.20 -7.22
C SER A 526 -23.56 -12.60 -8.61
N VAL A 527 -23.71 -11.71 -9.61
CA VAL A 527 -23.13 -11.93 -10.96
C VAL A 527 -21.59 -11.90 -10.91
N PHE A 528 -20.99 -10.97 -10.14
CA PHE A 528 -19.53 -10.90 -9.95
C PHE A 528 -18.98 -12.23 -9.38
N LEU A 529 -19.62 -12.82 -8.39
CA LEU A 529 -19.23 -14.12 -7.84
C LEU A 529 -19.40 -15.23 -8.89
N ARG A 530 -20.53 -15.23 -9.61
CA ARG A 530 -20.82 -16.23 -10.65
C ARG A 530 -19.86 -16.19 -11.82
N LEU A 531 -19.38 -15.02 -12.25
CA LEU A 531 -18.36 -14.90 -13.30
C LEU A 531 -17.07 -15.64 -12.97
N HIS A 532 -16.67 -15.65 -11.70
CA HIS A 532 -15.53 -16.43 -11.24
C HIS A 532 -15.81 -17.94 -11.29
N ASP A 533 -16.98 -18.37 -10.80
CA ASP A 533 -17.34 -19.79 -10.80
C ASP A 533 -17.40 -20.34 -12.25
N ASP A 534 -17.95 -19.57 -13.17
CA ASP A 534 -17.98 -19.91 -14.60
C ASP A 534 -16.57 -19.99 -15.19
N GLN A 535 -15.67 -19.05 -14.84
CA GLN A 535 -14.26 -19.10 -15.26
C GLN A 535 -13.56 -20.38 -14.75
N MET A 536 -13.81 -20.78 -13.50
CA MET A 536 -13.24 -22.01 -12.94
C MET A 536 -13.80 -23.25 -13.65
N ALA A 537 -15.10 -23.25 -13.98
CA ALA A 537 -15.70 -24.32 -14.77
C ALA A 537 -15.10 -24.40 -16.18
N TYR A 538 -14.83 -23.27 -16.84
CA TYR A 538 -14.17 -23.26 -18.17
C TYR A 538 -12.74 -23.82 -18.09
N ARG A 539 -11.99 -23.46 -17.05
CA ARG A 539 -10.64 -24.03 -16.80
C ARG A 539 -10.70 -25.54 -16.64
N ALA A 540 -11.66 -26.05 -15.86
CA ALA A 540 -11.83 -27.50 -15.66
C ALA A 540 -12.17 -28.23 -16.97
N LEU A 541 -13.04 -27.65 -17.81
CA LEU A 541 -13.36 -28.21 -19.13
C LEU A 541 -12.15 -28.28 -20.04
N MET A 542 -11.33 -27.21 -20.08
CA MET A 542 -10.12 -27.17 -20.90
C MET A 542 -9.04 -28.11 -20.40
N ALA A 543 -8.86 -28.22 -19.08
CA ALA A 543 -7.90 -29.17 -18.48
C ALA A 543 -8.29 -30.62 -18.75
N ALA A 544 -9.57 -30.94 -18.89
CA ALA A 544 -10.05 -32.27 -19.26
C ALA A 544 -9.89 -32.59 -20.77
N ALA A 545 -9.66 -31.59 -21.60
CA ALA A 545 -9.53 -31.74 -23.06
C ALA A 545 -8.07 -31.88 -23.55
N GLY A 546 -7.07 -31.74 -22.68
CA GLY A 546 -5.65 -31.83 -23.05
C GLY A 546 -4.70 -31.33 -22.04
#